data_18d04605f823f11e0848fbffda80aca0
#
_entry.id   18d04605f823f11e0848fbffda80aca0
#
_cell.length_a   1.000
_cell.length_b   1.000
_cell.length_c   1.000
_cell.angle_alpha   90.00
_cell.angle_beta   90.00
_cell.angle_gamma   90.00
#
_symmetry.space_group_name_H-M   'P 1'
#
loop_
_entity.id
_entity.type
_entity.pdbx_description
1 polymer ?
#
loop_
_entity_poly.entity_id
_entity_poly.type
_entity_poly.pdbx_seq_one_letter_code
_entity_poly.pdbx_strand_id
1 'polypeptide(L)'
;ELGRLPEKIQKTLDDKERIQWFASKYANAKDIFFIGRGIDYAISLEGSLKMKEISYIHSEAYAAGELKHGTISLIEEGTLVVGVVTQKALFEKTLSNMVETKSRGAYLMGLTLYGNYNIEDNADFSVYVPKTEQYFTTSLAIVPLQLMGYYVSVAKGLDVDKPRNLAKSVTVE
;
A
#
# COMPACT_ATOMS: atom_id res chain seq x y z
N GLU A 1 -18.86 -15.42 -6.28
CA GLU A 1 -18.00 -14.38 -5.71
C GLU A 1 -17.50 -13.40 -6.79
N LEU A 2 -17.04 -13.87 -7.95
CA LEU A 2 -16.59 -13.02 -9.06
C LEU A 2 -17.63 -11.95 -9.46
N GLY A 3 -18.91 -12.31 -9.58
CA GLY A 3 -19.99 -11.37 -9.91
C GLY A 3 -20.24 -10.29 -8.85
N ARG A 4 -19.71 -10.44 -7.64
CA ARG A 4 -19.82 -9.46 -6.56
C ARG A 4 -18.61 -8.53 -6.43
N LEU A 5 -17.54 -8.79 -7.18
CA LEU A 5 -16.33 -7.96 -7.16
C LEU A 5 -16.60 -6.50 -7.50
N PRO A 6 -17.40 -6.14 -8.53
CA PRO A 6 -17.66 -4.75 -8.85
C PRO A 6 -18.29 -3.98 -7.68
N GLU A 7 -19.24 -4.59 -6.97
CA GLU A 7 -19.85 -3.99 -5.77
C GLU A 7 -18.81 -3.78 -4.65
N LYS A 8 -17.96 -4.76 -4.42
CA LYS A 8 -16.90 -4.68 -3.41
C LYS A 8 -15.83 -3.64 -3.76
N ILE A 9 -15.48 -3.53 -5.03
CA ILE A 9 -14.57 -2.48 -5.53
C ILE A 9 -15.21 -1.11 -5.31
N GLN A 10 -16.49 -0.94 -5.66
CA GLN A 10 -17.20 0.33 -5.43
C GLN A 10 -17.17 0.71 -3.96
N LYS A 11 -17.45 -0.23 -3.07
CA LYS A 11 -17.36 -0.01 -1.62
C LYS A 11 -15.96 0.40 -1.14
N THR A 12 -14.93 -0.10 -1.78
CA THR A 12 -13.55 0.32 -1.50
C THR A 12 -13.29 1.74 -2.00
N LEU A 13 -13.84 2.11 -3.16
CA LEU A 13 -13.75 3.46 -3.73
C LEU A 13 -14.53 4.50 -2.91
N ASP A 14 -15.53 4.10 -2.15
CA ASP A 14 -16.32 5.01 -1.30
C ASP A 14 -15.46 5.62 -0.16
N ASP A 15 -14.32 5.01 0.20
CA ASP A 15 -13.36 5.54 1.18
C ASP A 15 -12.26 6.46 0.57
N LYS A 16 -12.40 6.81 -0.70
CA LYS A 16 -11.40 7.57 -1.46
C LYS A 16 -10.98 8.90 -0.81
N GLU A 17 -11.89 9.61 -0.16
CA GLU A 17 -11.60 10.91 0.46
C GLU A 17 -10.64 10.78 1.64
N ARG A 18 -10.78 9.73 2.45
CA ARG A 18 -9.83 9.43 3.53
C ARG A 18 -8.46 9.09 2.97
N ILE A 19 -8.41 8.30 1.89
CA ILE A 19 -7.16 7.96 1.21
C ILE A 19 -6.52 9.20 0.60
N GLN A 20 -7.32 10.09 -0.02
CA GLN A 20 -6.85 11.37 -0.57
C GLN A 20 -6.22 12.25 0.51
N TRP A 21 -6.92 12.43 1.64
CA TRP A 21 -6.40 13.19 2.76
C TRP A 21 -5.07 12.63 3.28
N PHE A 22 -4.99 11.31 3.44
CA PHE A 22 -3.78 10.63 3.85
C PHE A 22 -2.65 10.82 2.83
N ALA A 23 -2.91 10.53 1.56
CA ALA A 23 -1.95 10.61 0.47
C ALA A 23 -1.34 12.01 0.33
N SER A 24 -2.12 13.08 0.55
CA SER A 24 -1.64 14.45 0.44
C SER A 24 -0.50 14.77 1.42
N LYS A 25 -0.46 14.12 2.58
CA LYS A 25 0.60 14.29 3.58
C LYS A 25 1.96 13.75 3.12
N TYR A 26 1.93 12.79 2.20
CA TYR A 26 3.12 12.09 1.70
C TYR A 26 3.53 12.51 0.30
N ALA A 27 2.95 13.58 -0.25
CA ALA A 27 3.30 14.11 -1.56
C ALA A 27 4.80 14.47 -1.70
N ASN A 28 5.45 14.82 -0.59
CA ASN A 28 6.87 15.16 -0.54
C ASN A 28 7.71 14.10 0.21
N ALA A 29 7.19 12.90 0.39
CA ALA A 29 7.96 11.82 0.99
C ALA A 29 9.20 11.51 0.13
N LYS A 30 10.33 11.28 0.81
CA LYS A 30 11.57 10.86 0.16
C LYS A 30 11.48 9.41 -0.28
N ASP A 31 11.08 8.56 0.65
CA ASP A 31 10.98 7.12 0.47
C ASP A 31 9.66 6.60 1.07
N ILE A 32 9.09 5.57 0.45
CA ILE A 32 7.91 4.86 0.97
C ILE A 32 8.19 3.36 0.89
N PHE A 33 7.99 2.66 1.98
CA PHE A 33 8.17 1.20 2.03
C PHE A 33 6.83 0.49 2.07
N PHE A 34 6.72 -0.58 1.31
CA PHE A 34 5.57 -1.48 1.31
C PHE A 34 6.00 -2.83 1.85
N ILE A 35 5.24 -3.40 2.76
CA ILE A 35 5.55 -4.70 3.33
C ILE A 35 4.34 -5.63 3.36
N GLY A 36 4.58 -6.90 3.11
CA GLY A 36 3.55 -7.94 3.15
C GLY A 36 4.17 -9.33 3.22
N ARG A 37 3.36 -10.35 3.45
CA ARG A 37 3.77 -11.75 3.42
C ARG A 37 2.94 -12.52 2.41
N GLY A 38 3.52 -13.55 1.77
CA GLY A 38 2.80 -14.35 0.78
C GLY A 38 2.21 -13.48 -0.33
N ILE A 39 0.91 -13.60 -0.61
CA ILE A 39 0.23 -12.82 -1.65
C ILE A 39 0.20 -11.32 -1.34
N ASP A 40 0.20 -10.92 -0.07
CA ASP A 40 0.24 -9.52 0.34
C ASP A 40 1.58 -8.86 -0.05
N TYR A 41 2.66 -9.64 -0.15
CA TYR A 41 3.92 -9.14 -0.69
C TYR A 41 3.82 -8.82 -2.19
N ALA A 42 3.12 -9.66 -2.97
CA ALA A 42 2.88 -9.37 -4.39
C ALA A 42 2.03 -8.09 -4.58
N ILE A 43 1.02 -7.88 -3.72
CA ILE A 43 0.23 -6.64 -3.70
C ILE A 43 1.12 -5.44 -3.35
N SER A 44 2.03 -5.61 -2.39
CA SER A 44 2.99 -4.58 -1.98
C SER A 44 3.94 -4.20 -3.11
N LEU A 45 4.41 -5.17 -3.92
CA LEU A 45 5.22 -4.93 -5.11
C LEU A 45 4.48 -4.05 -6.13
N GLU A 46 3.22 -4.37 -6.42
CA GLU A 46 2.40 -3.59 -7.34
C GLU A 46 2.10 -2.18 -6.79
N GLY A 47 1.78 -2.05 -5.50
CA GLY A 47 1.59 -0.75 -4.86
C GLY A 47 2.83 0.14 -4.95
N SER A 48 4.00 -0.42 -4.66
CA SER A 48 5.28 0.26 -4.81
C SER A 48 5.57 0.64 -6.27
N LEU A 49 5.25 -0.24 -7.22
CA LEU A 49 5.42 0.05 -8.64
C LEU A 49 4.55 1.24 -9.07
N LYS A 50 3.26 1.25 -8.73
CA LYS A 50 2.35 2.38 -9.04
C LYS A 50 2.85 3.68 -8.43
N MET A 51 3.34 3.64 -7.20
CA MET A 51 3.91 4.83 -6.55
C MET A 51 5.09 5.40 -7.35
N LYS A 52 6.03 4.55 -7.78
CA LYS A 52 7.17 4.97 -8.62
C LYS A 52 6.75 5.52 -9.97
N GLU A 53 5.84 4.82 -10.66
CA GLU A 53 5.45 5.14 -12.03
C GLU A 53 4.80 6.50 -12.18
N ILE A 54 3.90 6.88 -11.26
CA ILE A 54 3.05 8.06 -11.44
C ILE A 54 3.39 9.20 -10.49
N SER A 55 3.96 8.93 -9.32
CA SER A 55 4.33 9.97 -8.35
C SER A 55 5.81 10.33 -8.35
N TYR A 56 6.65 9.46 -8.92
CA TYR A 56 8.12 9.57 -8.94
C TYR A 56 8.76 9.57 -7.56
N ILE A 57 8.04 9.12 -6.53
CA ILE A 57 8.60 8.89 -5.21
C ILE A 57 9.31 7.55 -5.23
N HIS A 58 10.54 7.52 -4.71
CA HIS A 58 11.23 6.26 -4.51
C HIS A 58 10.44 5.38 -3.53
N SER A 59 10.14 4.17 -3.94
CA SER A 59 9.43 3.24 -3.10
C SER A 59 9.88 1.81 -3.36
N GLU A 60 9.92 1.02 -2.31
CA GLU A 60 10.32 -0.37 -2.38
C GLU A 60 9.33 -1.27 -1.63
N ALA A 61 9.20 -2.50 -2.09
CA ALA A 61 8.41 -3.51 -1.41
C ALA A 61 9.28 -4.66 -0.93
N TYR A 62 9.04 -5.10 0.31
CA TYR A 62 9.77 -6.19 0.93
C TYR A 62 8.83 -7.25 1.49
N ALA A 63 9.26 -8.50 1.42
CA ALA A 63 8.66 -9.51 2.25
C ALA A 63 8.86 -9.09 3.72
N ALA A 64 7.78 -8.94 4.48
CA ALA A 64 7.81 -8.29 5.79
C ALA A 64 8.84 -8.90 6.77
N GLY A 65 9.03 -10.22 6.69
CA GLY A 65 10.03 -10.91 7.52
C GLY A 65 11.49 -10.63 7.14
N GLU A 66 11.73 -10.15 5.90
CA GLU A 66 13.09 -9.89 5.38
C GLU A 66 13.56 -8.47 5.67
N LEU A 67 12.65 -7.55 5.99
CA LEU A 67 12.99 -6.14 6.23
C LEU A 67 14.08 -5.99 7.32
N LYS A 68 14.02 -6.78 8.36
CA LYS A 68 14.96 -6.77 9.49
C LYS A 68 16.39 -7.17 9.13
N HIS A 69 16.62 -7.80 7.98
CA HIS A 69 17.93 -8.28 7.57
C HIS A 69 18.80 -7.21 6.87
N GLY A 70 18.46 -5.95 7.01
CA GLY A 70 19.27 -4.82 6.51
C GLY A 70 18.43 -3.59 6.23
N THR A 71 17.41 -3.70 5.38
CA THR A 71 16.61 -2.56 4.89
C THR A 71 15.93 -1.76 6.01
N ILE A 72 15.63 -2.38 7.13
CA ILE A 72 15.03 -1.69 8.29
C ILE A 72 15.92 -0.53 8.80
N SER A 73 17.20 -0.52 8.46
CA SER A 73 18.12 0.58 8.77
C SER A 73 17.82 1.88 8.03
N LEU A 74 17.00 1.80 6.96
CA LEU A 74 16.55 2.97 6.21
C LEU A 74 15.30 3.65 6.82
N ILE A 75 14.70 3.03 7.84
CA ILE A 75 13.53 3.57 8.52
C ILE A 75 13.99 4.69 9.47
N GLU A 76 13.48 5.88 9.22
CA GLU A 76 13.69 7.08 10.02
C GLU A 76 12.35 7.56 10.58
N GLU A 77 12.39 8.55 11.48
CA GLU A 77 11.20 9.18 12.05
C GLU A 77 10.29 9.75 10.94
N GLY A 78 9.04 9.30 10.92
CA GLY A 78 8.04 9.70 9.92
C GLY A 78 8.13 8.99 8.57
N THR A 79 9.07 8.07 8.36
CA THR A 79 9.10 7.23 7.16
C THR A 79 7.81 6.45 7.01
N LEU A 80 7.13 6.58 5.86
CA LEU A 80 5.89 5.83 5.63
C LEU A 80 6.18 4.36 5.32
N VAL A 81 5.58 3.49 6.11
CA VAL A 81 5.54 2.04 5.85
C VAL A 81 4.10 1.61 5.66
N VAL A 82 3.79 1.06 4.49
CA VAL A 82 2.48 0.52 4.14
C VAL A 82 2.50 -1.00 4.34
N GLY A 83 1.80 -1.47 5.36
CA GLY A 83 1.63 -2.89 5.64
C GLY A 83 0.37 -3.45 5.00
N VAL A 84 0.52 -4.42 4.08
CA VAL A 84 -0.61 -5.18 3.52
C VAL A 84 -0.81 -6.44 4.35
N VAL A 85 -1.99 -6.59 4.97
CA VAL A 85 -2.27 -7.60 6.01
C VAL A 85 -3.65 -8.21 5.79
N THR A 86 -3.84 -8.88 4.64
CA THR A 86 -5.14 -9.43 4.27
C THR A 86 -5.28 -10.93 4.57
N GLN A 87 -4.16 -11.63 4.76
CA GLN A 87 -4.15 -13.08 4.98
C GLN A 87 -4.27 -13.42 6.46
N LYS A 88 -5.38 -14.05 6.85
CA LYS A 88 -5.66 -14.44 8.24
C LYS A 88 -4.52 -15.24 8.88
N ALA A 89 -3.96 -16.21 8.17
CA ALA A 89 -2.90 -17.08 8.69
C ALA A 89 -1.56 -16.37 8.95
N LEU A 90 -1.36 -15.20 8.32
CA LEU A 90 -0.11 -14.43 8.39
C LEU A 90 -0.29 -13.08 9.10
N PHE A 91 -1.51 -12.79 9.56
CA PHE A 91 -1.89 -11.50 10.15
C PHE A 91 -0.96 -11.10 11.29
N GLU A 92 -0.86 -11.91 12.33
CA GLU A 92 -0.04 -11.61 13.52
C GLU A 92 1.46 -11.47 13.19
N LYS A 93 1.95 -12.29 12.26
CA LYS A 93 3.36 -12.23 11.83
C LYS A 93 3.66 -10.94 11.07
N THR A 94 2.75 -10.50 10.21
CA THR A 94 2.92 -9.26 9.46
C THR A 94 2.78 -8.06 10.38
N LEU A 95 1.79 -8.08 11.29
CA LEU A 95 1.60 -7.04 12.30
C LEU A 95 2.83 -6.88 13.19
N SER A 96 3.43 -7.97 13.65
CA SER A 96 4.70 -7.94 14.39
C SER A 96 5.82 -7.23 13.62
N ASN A 97 5.94 -7.49 12.31
CA ASN A 97 6.94 -6.77 11.49
C ASN A 97 6.61 -5.29 11.31
N MET A 98 5.33 -4.90 11.22
CA MET A 98 4.93 -3.51 11.24
C MET A 98 5.36 -2.81 12.53
N VAL A 99 5.11 -3.45 13.68
CA VAL A 99 5.52 -2.93 15.00
C VAL A 99 7.06 -2.75 15.08
N GLU A 100 7.82 -3.66 14.49
CA GLU A 100 9.29 -3.53 14.41
C GLU A 100 9.70 -2.26 13.65
N THR A 101 8.99 -1.87 12.58
CA THR A 101 9.27 -0.61 11.87
C THR A 101 8.81 0.60 12.67
N LYS A 102 7.65 0.52 13.33
CA LYS A 102 7.14 1.59 14.20
C LYS A 102 8.11 1.93 15.34
N SER A 103 8.75 0.92 15.94
CA SER A 103 9.74 1.13 16.99
C SER A 103 11.00 1.90 16.54
N ARG A 104 11.14 2.13 15.23
CA ARG A 104 12.21 2.91 14.62
C ARG A 104 11.74 4.26 14.05
N GLY A 105 10.51 4.66 14.39
CA GLY A 105 9.95 5.93 13.99
C GLY A 105 9.09 5.91 12.73
N ALA A 106 8.81 4.74 12.14
CA ALA A 106 7.91 4.66 10.98
C ALA A 106 6.51 5.16 11.32
N TYR A 107 5.90 5.86 10.37
CA TYR A 107 4.46 6.05 10.34
C TYR A 107 3.81 4.88 9.59
N LEU A 108 2.86 4.21 10.24
CA LEU A 108 2.29 2.98 9.70
C LEU A 108 0.92 3.22 9.07
N MET A 109 0.80 2.84 7.79
CA MET A 109 -0.48 2.60 7.15
C MET A 109 -0.75 1.10 7.10
N GLY A 110 -1.88 0.65 7.65
CA GLY A 110 -2.33 -0.74 7.61
C GLY A 110 -3.46 -0.94 6.60
N LEU A 111 -3.28 -1.82 5.63
CA LEU A 111 -4.32 -2.23 4.68
C LEU A 111 -4.77 -3.66 4.99
N THR A 112 -6.04 -3.83 5.35
CA THR A 112 -6.56 -5.12 5.77
C THR A 112 -8.04 -5.33 5.38
N LEU A 113 -8.62 -6.43 5.81
CA LEU A 113 -10.04 -6.75 5.58
C LEU A 113 -10.93 -6.18 6.69
N TYR A 114 -12.14 -5.77 6.37
CA TYR A 114 -13.15 -5.44 7.38
C TYR A 114 -13.26 -6.56 8.43
N GLY A 115 -13.27 -6.16 9.69
CA GLY A 115 -13.31 -7.06 10.85
C GLY A 115 -11.95 -7.32 11.52
N ASN A 116 -10.84 -6.89 10.91
CA ASN A 116 -9.51 -6.97 11.50
C ASN A 116 -9.14 -5.64 12.19
N TYR A 117 -10.03 -5.13 13.05
CA TYR A 117 -9.90 -3.79 13.64
C TYR A 117 -8.75 -3.66 14.65
N ASN A 118 -8.23 -4.77 15.17
CA ASN A 118 -7.05 -4.79 16.03
C ASN A 118 -5.77 -4.27 15.35
N ILE A 119 -5.78 -4.05 14.05
CA ILE A 119 -4.68 -3.37 13.35
C ILE A 119 -4.53 -1.92 13.84
N GLU A 120 -5.62 -1.28 14.27
CA GLU A 120 -5.63 0.11 14.77
C GLU A 120 -4.84 0.30 16.06
N ASP A 121 -4.61 -0.76 16.81
CA ASP A 121 -3.76 -0.70 18.02
C ASP A 121 -2.29 -0.36 17.66
N ASN A 122 -1.91 -0.58 16.43
CA ASN A 122 -0.52 -0.44 15.98
C ASN A 122 -0.36 0.51 14.79
N ALA A 123 -1.31 0.54 13.85
CA ALA A 123 -1.26 1.41 12.68
C ALA A 123 -1.73 2.83 13.02
N ASP A 124 -1.08 3.81 12.41
CA ASP A 124 -1.42 5.23 12.56
C ASP A 124 -2.55 5.64 11.58
N PHE A 125 -2.70 4.88 10.50
CA PHE A 125 -3.79 4.99 9.55
C PHE A 125 -4.18 3.61 9.04
N SER A 126 -5.49 3.32 9.01
CA SER A 126 -6.00 2.01 8.59
C SER A 126 -6.96 2.14 7.42
N VAL A 127 -6.79 1.27 6.45
CA VAL A 127 -7.68 1.13 5.28
C VAL A 127 -8.24 -0.27 5.25
N TYR A 128 -9.54 -0.37 5.03
CA TYR A 128 -10.26 -1.65 5.04
C TYR A 128 -10.86 -1.94 3.66
N VAL A 129 -10.68 -3.17 3.22
CA VAL A 129 -11.37 -3.67 2.02
C VAL A 129 -12.37 -4.76 2.40
N PRO A 130 -13.46 -4.95 1.62
CA PRO A 130 -14.46 -5.98 1.90
C PRO A 130 -13.86 -7.38 1.94
N LYS A 131 -14.38 -8.22 2.82
CA LYS A 131 -14.05 -9.65 2.83
C LYS A 131 -14.46 -10.30 1.52
N THR A 132 -13.58 -11.16 1.00
CA THR A 132 -13.82 -11.93 -0.22
C THR A 132 -13.10 -13.28 -0.13
N GLU A 133 -13.32 -14.13 -1.11
CA GLU A 133 -12.51 -15.34 -1.33
C GLU A 133 -11.04 -14.94 -1.52
N GLN A 134 -10.13 -15.72 -0.97
CA GLN A 134 -8.70 -15.42 -0.99
C GLN A 134 -8.15 -15.08 -2.37
N TYR A 135 -8.60 -15.77 -3.41
CA TYR A 135 -8.17 -15.54 -4.79
C TYR A 135 -8.57 -14.17 -5.36
N PHE A 136 -9.59 -13.53 -4.80
CA PHE A 136 -10.06 -12.22 -5.24
C PHE A 136 -9.59 -11.08 -4.35
N THR A 137 -8.90 -11.40 -3.26
CA THR A 137 -8.42 -10.38 -2.31
C THR A 137 -7.45 -9.41 -2.97
N THR A 138 -6.59 -9.89 -3.86
CA THR A 138 -5.64 -9.06 -4.60
C THR A 138 -6.32 -7.96 -5.42
N SER A 139 -7.43 -8.31 -6.09
CA SER A 139 -8.20 -7.36 -6.91
C SER A 139 -8.86 -6.25 -6.07
N LEU A 140 -9.11 -6.49 -4.80
CA LEU A 140 -9.65 -5.48 -3.88
C LEU A 140 -8.54 -4.69 -3.21
N ALA A 141 -7.50 -5.37 -2.71
CA ALA A 141 -6.46 -4.74 -1.92
C ALA A 141 -5.54 -3.83 -2.74
N ILE A 142 -5.46 -4.02 -4.06
CA ILE A 142 -4.69 -3.12 -4.91
C ILE A 142 -5.36 -1.76 -5.11
N VAL A 143 -6.70 -1.68 -5.05
CA VAL A 143 -7.45 -0.45 -5.31
C VAL A 143 -7.05 0.70 -4.37
N PRO A 144 -6.96 0.54 -3.03
CA PRO A 144 -6.49 1.59 -2.15
C PRO A 144 -5.06 2.05 -2.45
N LEU A 145 -4.18 1.15 -2.88
CA LEU A 145 -2.80 1.48 -3.21
C LEU A 145 -2.71 2.27 -4.53
N GLN A 146 -3.56 1.93 -5.51
CA GLN A 146 -3.71 2.72 -6.74
C GLN A 146 -4.25 4.12 -6.44
N LEU A 147 -5.29 4.23 -5.61
CA LEU A 147 -5.82 5.51 -5.15
C LEU A 147 -4.75 6.34 -4.42
N MET A 148 -3.95 5.71 -3.57
CA MET A 148 -2.86 6.38 -2.87
C MET A 148 -1.83 6.96 -3.87
N GLY A 149 -1.36 6.16 -4.83
CA GLY A 149 -0.45 6.64 -5.87
C GLY A 149 -1.05 7.77 -6.70
N TYR A 150 -2.32 7.63 -7.09
CA TYR A 150 -3.07 8.66 -7.81
C TYR A 150 -3.13 9.98 -7.04
N TYR A 151 -3.57 9.96 -5.78
CA TYR A 151 -3.74 11.19 -5.00
C TYR A 151 -2.40 11.84 -4.58
N VAL A 152 -1.36 11.04 -4.34
CA VAL A 152 0.00 11.58 -4.16
C VAL A 152 0.43 12.34 -5.41
N SER A 153 0.18 11.78 -6.60
CA SER A 153 0.54 12.41 -7.87
C SER A 153 -0.24 13.69 -8.14
N VAL A 154 -1.55 13.67 -7.87
CA VAL A 154 -2.41 14.86 -7.96
C VAL A 154 -1.94 15.96 -7.01
N ALA A 155 -1.61 15.61 -5.77
CA ALA A 155 -1.10 16.56 -4.78
C ALA A 155 0.26 17.18 -5.19
N LYS A 156 1.04 16.47 -6.01
CA LYS A 156 2.29 16.97 -6.62
C LYS A 156 2.07 17.77 -7.91
N GLY A 157 0.83 17.86 -8.41
CA GLY A 157 0.52 18.52 -9.68
C GLY A 157 1.01 17.74 -10.92
N LEU A 158 1.13 16.41 -10.81
CA LEU A 158 1.62 15.55 -11.89
C LEU A 158 0.45 15.05 -12.76
N ASP A 159 0.73 14.85 -14.05
CA ASP A 159 -0.21 14.22 -14.99
C ASP A 159 -0.13 12.69 -14.83
N VAL A 160 -1.14 12.11 -14.21
CA VAL A 160 -1.21 10.66 -13.93
C VAL A 160 -1.51 9.84 -15.18
N ASP A 161 -2.08 10.45 -16.22
CA ASP A 161 -2.43 9.78 -17.48
C ASP A 161 -1.24 9.74 -18.45
N LYS A 162 -0.26 10.63 -18.26
CA LYS A 162 0.93 10.74 -19.09
C LYS A 162 2.20 10.80 -18.24
N PRO A 163 2.50 9.74 -17.49
CA PRO A 163 3.71 9.71 -16.69
C PRO A 163 4.95 9.79 -17.59
N ARG A 164 5.95 10.54 -17.12
CA ARG A 164 7.21 10.72 -17.85
C ARG A 164 7.95 9.38 -18.01
N ASN A 165 8.67 9.22 -19.10
CA ASN A 165 9.53 8.06 -19.36
C ASN A 165 8.80 6.71 -19.45
N LEU A 166 7.47 6.71 -19.49
CA LEU A 166 6.67 5.50 -19.71
C LEU A 166 6.01 5.59 -21.08
N ALA A 167 6.28 4.60 -21.94
CA ALA A 167 5.60 4.44 -23.21
C ALA A 167 4.48 3.39 -23.04
N LYS A 168 3.29 3.67 -23.60
CA LYS A 168 2.17 2.69 -23.62
C LYS A 168 2.50 1.44 -24.47
N SER A 169 3.43 1.58 -25.39
CA SER A 169 4.03 0.47 -26.15
C SER A 169 5.51 0.75 -26.34
N VAL A 170 6.34 -0.24 -26.04
CA VAL A 170 7.78 -0.16 -26.38
C VAL A 170 7.91 -0.57 -27.84
N THR A 171 8.21 0.42 -28.69
CA THR A 171 8.41 0.24 -30.15
C THR A 171 9.88 0.39 -30.53
N VAL A 172 10.79 0.41 -29.57
CA VAL A 172 12.24 0.46 -29.81
C VAL A 172 12.80 -0.95 -29.86
N GLU A 173 13.38 -1.30 -30.98
CA GLU A 173 14.25 -2.44 -31.15
C GLU A 173 15.64 -2.16 -30.59
#